data_b7612c58298495642a779e801949588b
#
_entry.id   b7612c58298495642a779e801949588b
#
_cell.length_a   1.000
_cell.length_b   1.000
_cell.length_c   1.000
_cell.angle_alpha   90.00
_cell.angle_beta   90.00
_cell.angle_gamma   90.00
#
_symmetry.space_group_name_H-M   'P 1'
#
loop_
_entity.id
_entity.type
_entity.pdbx_description
1 polymer ?
#
loop_
_entity_poly.entity_id
_entity_poly.type
_entity_poly.pdbx_seq_one_letter_code
_entity_poly.pdbx_strand_id
1 'polypeptide(L)'
;MTKNTSTPTIIATKTFLTAPPFQTFEKPPRILIIGAGSRGTSYAHFINTCSNALIVSICEPNPHKNATFGSKYIWGADGVPAFGQSFTSWEDWVDYERDRRESERTGKGLTGRSGFKAVVVDAVFVCVLDELHEKVVTGIVNGLGGGVSICVEKPLSVSLNSCISMYNALKGAGNDGGEKSGDEKKEKERIFGICHVLRYSPHNMLLRQLVLEEEKIGEVLSVEHVEPVGWWHFSHSYVR
;
A
#
# COMPACT_ATOMS: atom_id res chain seq x y z
N MET A 1 -5.46 48.13 27.48
CA MET A 1 -5.46 46.70 27.08
C MET A 1 -4.88 46.59 25.68
N THR A 2 -3.61 46.37 25.58
CA THR A 2 -2.88 46.25 24.31
C THR A 2 -3.08 44.85 23.78
N LYS A 3 -3.80 44.73 22.66
CA LYS A 3 -3.92 43.46 21.92
C LYS A 3 -2.56 43.15 21.31
N ASN A 4 -1.92 42.11 21.83
CA ASN A 4 -0.72 41.52 21.20
C ASN A 4 -1.19 40.84 19.90
N THR A 5 -1.07 41.52 18.78
CA THR A 5 -1.18 40.92 17.45
C THR A 5 0.16 40.21 17.12
N SER A 6 0.31 39.00 17.61
CA SER A 6 1.40 38.16 17.13
C SER A 6 1.12 37.82 15.67
N THR A 7 1.97 38.33 14.78
CA THR A 7 1.99 37.98 13.37
C THR A 7 2.07 36.44 13.25
N PRO A 8 1.17 35.77 12.53
CA PRO A 8 1.24 34.32 12.40
C PRO A 8 2.56 33.94 11.75
N THR A 9 3.30 33.09 12.43
CA THR A 9 4.64 32.70 12.02
C THR A 9 4.53 31.89 10.69
N ILE A 10 4.99 32.50 9.62
CA ILE A 10 5.06 31.94 8.23
C ILE A 10 5.81 30.59 8.18
N ILE A 11 6.42 30.15 9.27
CA ILE A 11 7.25 28.94 9.38
C ILE A 11 6.46 27.67 9.11
N ALA A 12 5.21 27.56 9.57
CA ALA A 12 4.39 26.36 9.38
C ALA A 12 4.03 26.12 7.90
N THR A 13 3.76 27.19 7.14
CA THR A 13 3.40 27.11 5.73
C THR A 13 4.53 26.57 4.85
N LYS A 14 5.78 26.87 5.21
CA LYS A 14 6.94 26.45 4.44
C LYS A 14 7.21 24.95 4.53
N THR A 15 6.89 24.32 5.67
CA THR A 15 7.12 22.88 5.92
C THR A 15 6.16 22.00 5.11
N PHE A 16 4.91 22.44 4.91
CA PHE A 16 3.93 21.66 4.15
C PHE A 16 4.05 21.79 2.63
N LEU A 17 4.73 22.83 2.14
CA LEU A 17 4.91 23.08 0.71
C LEU A 17 6.24 22.53 0.15
N THR A 18 7.09 22.00 1.00
CA THR A 18 8.32 21.32 0.56
C THR A 18 8.03 19.86 0.23
N ALA A 19 8.74 19.32 -0.77
CA ALA A 19 8.69 17.90 -1.04
C ALA A 19 9.05 17.12 0.24
N PRO A 20 8.36 15.99 0.53
CA PRO A 20 8.70 15.18 1.69
C PRO A 20 10.16 14.72 1.58
N PRO A 21 10.89 14.66 2.70
CA PRO A 21 12.26 14.18 2.70
C PRO A 21 12.30 12.72 2.23
N PHE A 22 13.42 12.35 1.59
CA PHE A 22 13.66 10.96 1.22
C PHE A 22 13.63 10.07 2.46
N GLN A 23 12.79 9.01 2.41
CA GLN A 23 12.61 8.09 3.53
C GLN A 23 13.65 6.97 3.49
N THR A 24 14.47 6.90 4.52
CA THR A 24 15.48 5.85 4.66
C THR A 24 15.08 4.89 5.77
N PHE A 25 14.94 3.62 5.42
CA PHE A 25 14.69 2.53 6.34
C PHE A 25 15.99 1.76 6.58
N GLU A 26 16.31 1.41 7.82
CA GLU A 26 17.44 0.51 8.15
C GLU A 26 17.29 -0.85 7.47
N LYS A 27 16.05 -1.36 7.45
CA LYS A 27 15.65 -2.56 6.71
C LYS A 27 14.63 -2.16 5.67
N PRO A 28 15.07 -1.91 4.41
CA PRO A 28 14.17 -1.51 3.36
C PRO A 28 13.02 -2.50 3.18
N PRO A 29 11.75 -2.06 3.28
CA PRO A 29 10.60 -2.94 3.08
C PRO A 29 10.55 -3.41 1.62
N ARG A 30 10.20 -4.68 1.42
CA ARG A 30 10.07 -5.33 0.12
C ARG A 30 8.60 -5.35 -0.25
N ILE A 31 8.29 -4.79 -1.39
CA ILE A 31 6.93 -4.47 -1.79
C ILE A 31 6.54 -5.26 -3.03
N LEU A 32 5.36 -5.89 -2.96
CA LEU A 32 4.62 -6.40 -4.11
C LEU A 32 3.60 -5.37 -4.57
N ILE A 33 3.52 -5.13 -5.86
CA ILE A 33 2.42 -4.36 -6.47
C ILE A 33 1.47 -5.34 -7.18
N ILE A 34 0.18 -5.24 -6.90
CA ILE A 34 -0.87 -5.98 -7.61
C ILE A 34 -1.64 -5.00 -8.48
N GLY A 35 -1.45 -5.10 -9.80
CA GLY A 35 -1.98 -4.20 -10.82
C GLY A 35 -0.98 -3.14 -11.28
N ALA A 36 -0.50 -3.25 -12.52
CA ALA A 36 0.39 -2.29 -13.19
C ALA A 36 -0.37 -1.18 -13.94
N GLY A 37 -1.53 -0.79 -13.41
CA GLY A 37 -2.30 0.35 -13.91
C GLY A 37 -1.70 1.69 -13.50
N SER A 38 -2.45 2.78 -13.71
CA SER A 38 -2.03 4.15 -13.36
C SER A 38 -1.60 4.26 -11.90
N ARG A 39 -2.37 3.71 -10.96
CA ARG A 39 -2.07 3.80 -9.51
C ARG A 39 -0.86 2.97 -9.11
N GLY A 40 -0.79 1.70 -9.52
CA GLY A 40 0.36 0.86 -9.23
C GLY A 40 1.66 1.44 -9.76
N THR A 41 1.64 1.99 -10.99
CA THR A 41 2.80 2.67 -11.59
C THR A 41 3.17 3.95 -10.84
N SER A 42 2.18 4.73 -10.37
CA SER A 42 2.44 5.93 -9.58
C SER A 42 3.09 5.59 -8.24
N TYR A 43 2.57 4.60 -7.51
CA TYR A 43 3.20 4.15 -6.26
C TYR A 43 4.61 3.65 -6.49
N ALA A 44 4.83 2.83 -7.52
CA ALA A 44 6.16 2.36 -7.86
C ALA A 44 7.14 3.50 -8.12
N HIS A 45 6.71 4.52 -8.85
CA HIS A 45 7.51 5.71 -9.10
C HIS A 45 7.91 6.41 -7.79
N PHE A 46 6.93 6.70 -6.92
CA PHE A 46 7.21 7.42 -5.67
C PHE A 46 7.99 6.57 -4.66
N ILE A 47 7.76 5.27 -4.58
CA ILE A 47 8.56 4.36 -3.76
C ILE A 47 10.03 4.46 -4.17
N ASN A 48 10.32 4.37 -5.46
CA ASN A 48 11.69 4.44 -5.99
C ASN A 48 12.35 5.82 -5.85
N THR A 49 11.58 6.91 -5.94
CA THR A 49 12.13 8.27 -5.94
C THR A 49 12.19 8.90 -4.56
N CYS A 50 11.33 8.47 -3.63
CA CYS A 50 11.18 9.10 -2.31
C CYS A 50 11.61 8.20 -1.15
N SER A 51 12.06 6.98 -1.41
CA SER A 51 12.50 6.06 -0.35
C SER A 51 13.52 5.04 -0.84
N ASN A 52 14.16 4.32 0.09
CA ASN A 52 14.98 3.16 -0.18
C ASN A 52 14.19 1.82 -0.12
N ALA A 53 12.87 1.86 -0.05
CA ALA A 53 12.04 0.67 -0.15
C ALA A 53 12.20 -0.01 -1.53
N LEU A 54 12.03 -1.31 -1.58
CA LEU A 54 12.31 -2.11 -2.77
C LEU A 54 11.01 -2.68 -3.35
N ILE A 55 10.74 -2.41 -4.61
CA ILE A 55 9.71 -3.16 -5.34
C ILE A 55 10.36 -4.46 -5.80
N VAL A 56 9.86 -5.58 -5.29
CA VAL A 56 10.49 -6.89 -5.51
C VAL A 56 9.67 -7.83 -6.37
N SER A 57 8.37 -7.52 -6.55
CA SER A 57 7.47 -8.39 -7.31
C SER A 57 6.29 -7.61 -7.88
N ILE A 58 5.67 -8.16 -8.94
CA ILE A 58 4.49 -7.64 -9.63
C ILE A 58 3.51 -8.76 -9.95
N CYS A 59 2.21 -8.51 -9.72
CA CYS A 59 1.10 -9.31 -10.25
C CYS A 59 0.33 -8.47 -11.27
N GLU A 60 0.38 -8.84 -12.54
CA GLU A 60 -0.32 -8.14 -13.63
C GLU A 60 -0.66 -9.14 -14.74
N PRO A 61 -1.95 -9.33 -15.07
CA PRO A 61 -2.36 -10.30 -16.09
C PRO A 61 -1.98 -9.89 -17.51
N ASN A 62 -1.84 -8.61 -17.81
CA ASN A 62 -1.40 -8.15 -19.12
C ASN A 62 0.12 -8.30 -19.25
N PRO A 63 0.63 -9.18 -20.15
CA PRO A 63 2.06 -9.49 -20.23
C PRO A 63 2.90 -8.28 -20.65
N HIS A 64 2.37 -7.37 -21.47
CA HIS A 64 3.09 -6.16 -21.86
C HIS A 64 3.24 -5.19 -20.68
N LYS A 65 2.17 -4.97 -19.92
CA LYS A 65 2.23 -4.12 -18.71
C LYS A 65 3.14 -4.74 -17.64
N ASN A 66 3.06 -6.05 -17.45
CA ASN A 66 3.89 -6.78 -16.51
C ASN A 66 5.38 -6.60 -16.86
N ALA A 67 5.76 -6.87 -18.12
CA ALA A 67 7.12 -6.72 -18.58
C ALA A 67 7.62 -5.27 -18.50
N THR A 68 6.81 -4.29 -18.94
CA THR A 68 7.15 -2.87 -18.89
C THR A 68 7.35 -2.37 -17.45
N PHE A 69 6.46 -2.76 -16.54
CA PHE A 69 6.56 -2.42 -15.12
C PHE A 69 7.81 -3.05 -14.50
N GLY A 70 8.00 -4.33 -14.74
CA GLY A 70 9.09 -5.08 -14.13
C GLY A 70 10.47 -4.65 -14.63
N SER A 71 10.62 -4.39 -15.93
CA SER A 71 11.88 -3.87 -16.48
C SER A 71 12.24 -2.50 -15.91
N LYS A 72 11.23 -1.67 -15.61
CA LYS A 72 11.45 -0.34 -15.06
C LYS A 72 11.77 -0.32 -13.58
N TYR A 73 11.15 -1.20 -12.79
CA TYR A 73 11.16 -1.09 -11.33
C TYR A 73 11.76 -2.27 -10.58
N ILE A 74 11.94 -3.44 -11.25
CA ILE A 74 12.33 -4.68 -10.56
C ILE A 74 13.62 -5.29 -11.12
N TRP A 75 13.64 -5.67 -12.40
CA TRP A 75 14.77 -6.45 -12.98
C TRP A 75 15.63 -5.69 -13.98
N GLY A 76 15.31 -4.43 -14.30
CA GLY A 76 16.07 -3.59 -15.22
C GLY A 76 15.69 -3.81 -16.70
N ALA A 77 16.15 -2.89 -17.57
CA ALA A 77 15.73 -2.82 -18.97
C ALA A 77 16.09 -4.08 -19.78
N ASP A 78 17.27 -4.64 -19.53
CA ASP A 78 17.78 -5.83 -20.24
C ASP A 78 17.63 -7.11 -19.41
N GLY A 79 16.95 -7.00 -18.25
CA GLY A 79 16.75 -8.10 -17.32
C GLY A 79 15.57 -8.99 -17.70
N VAL A 80 15.62 -10.21 -17.19
CA VAL A 80 14.48 -11.12 -17.18
C VAL A 80 14.04 -11.34 -15.73
N PRO A 81 12.73 -11.54 -15.46
CA PRO A 81 12.27 -11.75 -14.10
C PRO A 81 12.87 -13.02 -13.51
N ALA A 82 13.44 -12.90 -12.32
CA ALA A 82 13.80 -14.06 -11.52
C ALA A 82 12.52 -14.72 -10.96
N PHE A 83 12.67 -15.97 -10.51
CA PHE A 83 11.56 -16.70 -9.89
C PHE A 83 11.03 -15.96 -8.66
N GLY A 84 9.73 -15.69 -8.63
CA GLY A 84 9.07 -14.93 -7.57
C GLY A 84 8.97 -13.41 -7.82
N GLN A 85 9.45 -12.89 -8.95
CA GLN A 85 9.36 -11.46 -9.27
C GLN A 85 8.17 -11.08 -10.14
N SER A 86 7.64 -12.02 -10.94
CA SER A 86 6.57 -11.77 -11.91
C SER A 86 5.51 -12.86 -11.84
N PHE A 87 4.25 -12.43 -11.70
CA PHE A 87 3.08 -13.31 -11.66
C PHE A 87 1.99 -12.77 -12.57
N THR A 88 1.21 -13.67 -13.15
CA THR A 88 0.05 -13.32 -13.98
C THR A 88 -1.15 -12.96 -13.11
N SER A 89 -1.27 -13.60 -11.95
CA SER A 89 -2.36 -13.38 -11.00
C SER A 89 -1.85 -13.22 -9.57
N TRP A 90 -2.66 -12.64 -8.69
CA TRP A 90 -2.35 -12.57 -7.26
C TRP A 90 -2.48 -13.95 -6.60
N GLU A 91 -3.33 -14.83 -7.14
CA GLU A 91 -3.48 -16.22 -6.70
C GLU A 91 -2.15 -16.98 -6.85
N ASP A 92 -1.49 -16.87 -8.01
CA ASP A 92 -0.18 -17.48 -8.26
C ASP A 92 0.88 -16.98 -7.25
N TRP A 93 0.83 -15.71 -6.90
CA TRP A 93 1.71 -15.18 -5.87
C TRP A 93 1.40 -15.73 -4.47
N VAL A 94 0.13 -15.87 -4.11
CA VAL A 94 -0.26 -16.47 -2.82
C VAL A 94 0.23 -17.90 -2.71
N ASP A 95 0.10 -18.69 -3.77
CA ASP A 95 0.61 -20.05 -3.82
C ASP A 95 2.14 -20.09 -3.69
N TYR A 96 2.84 -19.23 -4.45
CA TYR A 96 4.30 -19.06 -4.32
C TYR A 96 4.71 -18.70 -2.88
N GLU A 97 4.06 -17.75 -2.26
CA GLU A 97 4.42 -17.28 -0.92
C GLU A 97 4.12 -18.34 0.16
N ARG A 98 3.07 -19.14 -0.03
CA ARG A 98 2.76 -20.28 0.83
C ARG A 98 3.86 -21.34 0.75
N ASP A 99 4.24 -21.71 -0.45
CA ASP A 99 5.32 -22.68 -0.68
C ASP A 99 6.66 -22.18 -0.14
N ARG A 100 6.93 -20.89 -0.31
CA ARG A 100 8.13 -20.23 0.22
C ARG A 100 8.18 -20.32 1.75
N ARG A 101 7.07 -20.00 2.43
CA ARG A 101 7.00 -20.09 3.90
C ARG A 101 7.13 -21.51 4.39
N GLU A 102 6.51 -22.46 3.72
CA GLU A 102 6.63 -23.89 4.08
C GLU A 102 8.07 -24.38 3.86
N SER A 103 8.70 -23.97 2.77
CA SER A 103 10.11 -24.27 2.49
C SER A 103 11.04 -23.71 3.57
N GLU A 104 10.80 -22.48 4.02
CA GLU A 104 11.57 -21.84 5.09
C GLU A 104 11.36 -22.57 6.43
N ARG A 105 10.12 -22.97 6.74
CA ARG A 105 9.77 -23.70 7.95
C ARG A 105 10.38 -25.10 8.00
N THR A 106 10.42 -25.80 6.88
CA THR A 106 10.87 -27.20 6.80
C THR A 106 12.35 -27.37 6.45
N GLY A 107 13.03 -26.30 6.04
CA GLY A 107 14.40 -26.35 5.53
C GLY A 107 14.54 -27.10 4.18
N LYS A 108 13.41 -27.48 3.56
CA LYS A 108 13.38 -28.09 2.21
C LYS A 108 13.40 -26.98 1.18
N GLY A 109 14.26 -27.07 0.18
CA GLY A 109 14.35 -26.06 -0.90
C GLY A 109 13.00 -25.82 -1.58
N LEU A 110 12.78 -24.60 -2.05
CA LEU A 110 11.55 -24.19 -2.72
C LEU A 110 11.30 -25.06 -3.97
N THR A 111 10.24 -25.88 -3.93
CA THR A 111 9.75 -26.74 -5.04
C THR A 111 10.82 -27.20 -6.05
N GLY A 112 11.80 -28.01 -5.59
CA GLY A 112 12.77 -28.68 -6.49
C GLY A 112 13.81 -27.77 -7.14
N ARG A 113 13.90 -26.50 -6.81
CA ARG A 113 14.92 -25.55 -7.32
C ARG A 113 15.93 -25.23 -6.23
N SER A 114 16.95 -26.04 -6.14
CA SER A 114 18.12 -25.78 -5.28
C SER A 114 18.91 -24.57 -5.85
N GLY A 115 19.23 -23.60 -4.98
CA GLY A 115 20.11 -22.49 -5.30
C GLY A 115 19.47 -21.15 -5.66
N PHE A 116 18.15 -21.04 -5.75
CA PHE A 116 17.48 -19.75 -5.96
C PHE A 116 17.21 -19.01 -4.65
N LYS A 117 17.63 -17.73 -4.58
CA LYS A 117 17.25 -16.85 -3.49
C LYS A 117 15.77 -16.50 -3.64
N ALA A 118 14.96 -16.92 -2.67
CA ALA A 118 13.52 -16.63 -2.67
C ALA A 118 13.25 -15.12 -2.56
N VAL A 119 12.29 -14.64 -3.33
CA VAL A 119 11.76 -13.28 -3.20
C VAL A 119 10.82 -13.24 -2.00
N VAL A 120 11.10 -12.39 -1.04
CA VAL A 120 10.29 -12.19 0.17
C VAL A 120 9.57 -10.86 0.08
N VAL A 121 8.29 -10.84 0.47
CA VAL A 121 7.45 -9.64 0.47
C VAL A 121 7.08 -9.27 1.91
N ASP A 122 7.25 -8.00 2.26
CA ASP A 122 6.86 -7.43 3.56
C ASP A 122 5.51 -6.70 3.48
N ALA A 123 5.21 -6.09 2.32
CA ALA A 123 3.98 -5.35 2.09
C ALA A 123 3.43 -5.55 0.68
N VAL A 124 2.11 -5.48 0.55
CA VAL A 124 1.38 -5.61 -0.71
C VAL A 124 0.58 -4.34 -0.96
N PHE A 125 0.72 -3.77 -2.17
CA PHE A 125 -0.13 -2.68 -2.64
C PHE A 125 -1.15 -3.24 -3.63
N VAL A 126 -2.43 -3.14 -3.28
CA VAL A 126 -3.56 -3.61 -4.10
C VAL A 126 -4.07 -2.44 -4.92
N CYS A 127 -3.75 -2.45 -6.22
CA CYS A 127 -4.04 -1.38 -7.17
C CYS A 127 -4.87 -1.89 -8.37
N VAL A 128 -5.77 -2.80 -8.10
CA VAL A 128 -6.71 -3.38 -9.07
C VAL A 128 -7.99 -2.54 -9.18
N LEU A 129 -8.96 -3.01 -9.94
CA LEU A 129 -10.29 -2.37 -10.01
C LEU A 129 -11.02 -2.50 -8.67
N ASP A 130 -11.84 -1.50 -8.36
CA ASP A 130 -12.53 -1.33 -7.08
C ASP A 130 -13.36 -2.57 -6.69
N GLU A 131 -13.97 -3.21 -7.67
CA GLU A 131 -14.81 -4.41 -7.52
C GLU A 131 -14.00 -5.67 -7.13
N LEU A 132 -12.68 -5.63 -7.37
CA LEU A 132 -11.79 -6.76 -7.08
C LEU A 132 -11.10 -6.63 -5.72
N HIS A 133 -11.19 -5.49 -5.04
CA HIS A 133 -10.49 -5.25 -3.78
C HIS A 133 -10.80 -6.31 -2.73
N GLU A 134 -12.09 -6.62 -2.51
CA GLU A 134 -12.52 -7.65 -1.55
C GLU A 134 -11.89 -9.00 -1.87
N LYS A 135 -12.02 -9.45 -3.13
CA LYS A 135 -11.52 -10.76 -3.56
C LYS A 135 -10.01 -10.88 -3.32
N VAL A 136 -9.26 -9.85 -3.70
CA VAL A 136 -7.80 -9.84 -3.55
C VAL A 136 -7.40 -9.80 -2.08
N VAL A 137 -7.93 -8.86 -1.29
CA VAL A 137 -7.58 -8.69 0.12
C VAL A 137 -7.93 -9.93 0.94
N THR A 138 -9.19 -10.41 0.82
CA THR A 138 -9.62 -11.61 1.57
C THR A 138 -8.88 -12.86 1.11
N GLY A 139 -8.59 -12.97 -0.19
CA GLY A 139 -7.81 -14.09 -0.74
C GLY A 139 -6.38 -14.13 -0.19
N ILE A 140 -5.70 -12.99 -0.12
CA ILE A 140 -4.36 -12.88 0.48
C ILE A 140 -4.40 -13.25 1.96
N VAL A 141 -5.34 -12.66 2.70
CA VAL A 141 -5.48 -12.87 4.15
C VAL A 141 -5.77 -14.34 4.46
N ASN A 142 -6.77 -14.93 3.79
CA ASN A 142 -7.16 -16.32 4.00
C ASN A 142 -6.11 -17.31 3.51
N GLY A 143 -5.43 -16.99 2.39
CA GLY A 143 -4.41 -17.86 1.80
C GLY A 143 -3.11 -17.90 2.60
N LEU A 144 -2.76 -16.81 3.27
CA LEU A 144 -1.47 -16.69 3.99
C LEU A 144 -1.61 -16.68 5.51
N GLY A 145 -2.82 -16.62 6.06
CA GLY A 145 -3.04 -16.45 7.51
C GLY A 145 -2.42 -15.17 8.07
N GLY A 146 -1.89 -14.31 7.21
CA GLY A 146 -1.23 -13.07 7.56
C GLY A 146 0.27 -13.01 7.24
N GLY A 147 1.01 -12.14 7.98
CA GLY A 147 2.48 -11.99 7.83
C GLY A 147 2.92 -10.96 6.80
N VAL A 148 2.00 -10.32 6.05
CA VAL A 148 2.27 -9.18 5.18
C VAL A 148 1.39 -7.99 5.54
N SER A 149 1.92 -6.78 5.40
CA SER A 149 1.12 -5.55 5.48
C SER A 149 0.39 -5.35 4.15
N ILE A 150 -0.82 -4.78 4.18
CA ILE A 150 -1.63 -4.56 2.98
C ILE A 150 -2.02 -3.09 2.90
N CYS A 151 -1.78 -2.48 1.74
CA CYS A 151 -2.25 -1.17 1.39
C CYS A 151 -3.17 -1.30 0.17
N VAL A 152 -4.45 -0.94 0.31
CA VAL A 152 -5.45 -1.07 -0.76
C VAL A 152 -5.87 0.29 -1.27
N GLU A 153 -6.05 0.42 -2.59
CA GLU A 153 -6.55 1.65 -3.20
C GLU A 153 -7.97 2.00 -2.73
N LYS A 154 -8.28 3.28 -2.82
CA LYS A 154 -9.62 3.79 -2.53
C LYS A 154 -10.54 3.58 -3.76
N PRO A 155 -11.88 3.42 -3.54
CA PRO A 155 -12.52 3.15 -2.26
C PRO A 155 -12.15 1.77 -1.73
N LEU A 156 -12.29 1.53 -0.43
CA LEU A 156 -12.00 0.20 0.13
C LEU A 156 -12.76 -0.89 -0.61
N SER A 157 -14.04 -0.65 -0.91
CA SER A 157 -14.85 -1.46 -1.82
C SER A 157 -16.06 -0.68 -2.32
N VAL A 158 -16.76 -1.24 -3.28
CA VAL A 158 -18.00 -0.70 -3.87
C VAL A 158 -19.26 -1.01 -3.05
N SER A 159 -19.17 -1.83 -2.00
CA SER A 159 -20.26 -2.14 -1.09
C SER A 159 -19.84 -2.20 0.37
N LEU A 160 -20.76 -1.86 1.27
CA LEU A 160 -20.51 -1.95 2.71
C LEU A 160 -20.27 -3.40 3.15
N ASN A 161 -21.02 -4.36 2.58
CA ASN A 161 -20.84 -5.77 2.91
C ASN A 161 -19.43 -6.26 2.59
N SER A 162 -18.89 -5.88 1.45
CA SER A 162 -17.51 -6.19 1.06
C SER A 162 -16.48 -5.54 2.00
N CYS A 163 -16.74 -4.30 2.46
CA CYS A 163 -15.87 -3.66 3.47
C CYS A 163 -15.89 -4.43 4.79
N ILE A 164 -17.06 -4.87 5.25
CA ILE A 164 -17.22 -5.67 6.47
C ILE A 164 -16.53 -7.03 6.31
N SER A 165 -16.69 -7.68 5.15
CA SER A 165 -16.01 -8.95 4.84
C SER A 165 -14.50 -8.84 4.96
N MET A 166 -13.89 -7.83 4.34
CA MET A 166 -12.45 -7.56 4.45
C MET A 166 -12.02 -7.27 5.89
N TYR A 167 -12.78 -6.45 6.62
CA TYR A 167 -12.50 -6.15 8.02
C TYR A 167 -12.51 -7.41 8.89
N ASN A 168 -13.51 -8.28 8.71
CA ASN A 168 -13.62 -9.53 9.47
C ASN A 168 -12.48 -10.50 9.13
N ALA A 169 -12.11 -10.62 7.85
CA ALA A 169 -10.96 -11.44 7.44
C ALA A 169 -9.66 -10.96 8.09
N LEU A 170 -9.40 -9.66 8.06
CA LEU A 170 -8.22 -9.07 8.68
C LEU A 170 -8.19 -9.26 10.20
N LYS A 171 -9.35 -9.12 10.86
CA LYS A 171 -9.48 -9.35 12.31
C LYS A 171 -9.31 -10.81 12.68
N GLY A 172 -9.86 -11.72 11.88
CA GLY A 172 -9.74 -13.17 12.07
C GLY A 172 -8.28 -13.65 11.97
N ALA A 173 -7.57 -13.15 10.97
CA ALA A 173 -6.14 -13.49 10.78
C ALA A 173 -5.21 -12.97 11.89
N GLY A 174 -5.66 -12.02 12.72
CA GLY A 174 -4.94 -11.57 13.92
C GLY A 174 -5.24 -12.41 15.17
N ASN A 175 -6.27 -13.25 15.12
CA ASN A 175 -6.77 -14.02 16.25
C ASN A 175 -6.52 -15.54 16.12
N ASP A 176 -5.63 -16.00 15.23
CA ASP A 176 -5.24 -17.40 15.22
C ASP A 176 -4.60 -17.73 16.57
N GLY A 177 -5.49 -18.21 17.47
CA GLY A 177 -5.21 -18.62 18.83
C GLY A 177 -4.30 -19.85 18.88
N GLY A 178 -3.07 -19.67 18.47
CA GLY A 178 -1.99 -20.49 18.98
C GLY A 178 -1.83 -20.15 20.44
N GLU A 179 -2.00 -21.16 21.31
CA GLU A 179 -1.67 -21.09 22.74
C GLU A 179 -0.36 -20.29 22.87
N LYS A 180 -0.39 -19.26 23.72
CA LYS A 180 0.80 -18.50 24.11
C LYS A 180 1.80 -19.43 24.74
N SER A 181 2.62 -20.09 23.93
CA SER A 181 3.85 -20.71 24.43
C SER A 181 4.80 -19.56 24.75
N GLY A 182 5.28 -19.52 25.96
CA GLY A 182 5.90 -18.43 26.67
C GLY A 182 7.28 -17.93 26.16
N ASP A 183 7.45 -17.76 24.87
CA ASP A 183 8.54 -16.99 24.28
C ASP A 183 7.94 -15.85 23.49
N GLU A 184 8.16 -14.61 23.95
CA GLU A 184 7.76 -13.36 23.31
C GLU A 184 8.46 -13.20 21.95
N LYS A 185 8.08 -13.98 20.93
CA LYS A 185 8.23 -13.58 19.55
C LYS A 185 7.21 -12.46 19.32
N LYS A 186 7.65 -11.21 19.39
CA LYS A 186 6.88 -10.05 18.93
C LYS A 186 6.27 -10.40 17.58
N GLU A 187 4.99 -10.69 17.57
CA GLU A 187 4.21 -10.84 16.35
C GLU A 187 4.43 -9.57 15.53
N LYS A 188 4.94 -9.72 14.32
CA LYS A 188 5.29 -8.56 13.48
C LYS A 188 3.99 -7.82 13.21
N GLU A 189 3.83 -6.65 13.81
CA GLU A 189 2.64 -5.82 13.69
C GLU A 189 2.33 -5.59 12.22
N ARG A 190 1.14 -6.01 11.78
CA ARG A 190 0.69 -5.87 10.41
C ARG A 190 -0.06 -4.55 10.24
N ILE A 191 0.24 -3.85 9.19
CA ILE A 191 -0.45 -2.62 8.84
C ILE A 191 -1.47 -2.94 7.75
N PHE A 192 -2.72 -2.57 7.98
CA PHE A 192 -3.72 -2.47 6.94
C PHE A 192 -4.03 -1.00 6.69
N GLY A 193 -3.76 -0.53 5.48
CA GLY A 193 -3.95 0.86 5.08
C GLY A 193 -4.89 0.98 3.87
N ILE A 194 -5.71 2.03 3.87
CA ILE A 194 -6.50 2.45 2.71
C ILE A 194 -5.85 3.69 2.13
N CYS A 195 -5.61 3.72 0.83
CA CYS A 195 -4.87 4.78 0.15
C CYS A 195 -5.67 6.08 -0.01
N HIS A 196 -6.10 6.67 1.08
CA HIS A 196 -6.69 8.02 1.10
C HIS A 196 -5.60 9.09 0.99
N VAL A 197 -4.95 9.17 -0.16
CA VAL A 197 -3.74 9.98 -0.38
C VAL A 197 -3.94 11.46 -0.09
N LEU A 198 -5.15 12.01 -0.24
CA LEU A 198 -5.45 13.40 0.08
C LEU A 198 -5.28 13.75 1.57
N ARG A 199 -5.32 12.77 2.47
CA ARG A 199 -5.02 12.98 3.89
C ARG A 199 -3.58 13.48 4.11
N TYR A 200 -2.69 13.17 3.18
CA TYR A 200 -1.27 13.53 3.21
C TYR A 200 -0.93 14.67 2.24
N SER A 201 -1.94 15.26 1.57
CA SER A 201 -1.76 16.46 0.77
C SER A 201 -1.31 17.62 1.67
N PRO A 202 -0.25 18.37 1.32
CA PRO A 202 0.22 19.49 2.11
C PRO A 202 -0.88 20.52 2.42
N HIS A 203 -1.75 20.79 1.46
CA HIS A 203 -2.86 21.72 1.61
C HIS A 203 -3.89 21.20 2.63
N ASN A 204 -4.27 19.92 2.55
CA ASN A 204 -5.21 19.33 3.50
C ASN A 204 -4.61 19.19 4.91
N MET A 205 -3.31 18.90 5.02
CA MET A 205 -2.63 18.90 6.31
C MET A 205 -2.61 20.30 6.95
N LEU A 206 -2.30 21.33 6.15
CA LEU A 206 -2.34 22.71 6.63
C LEU A 206 -3.77 23.14 7.02
N LEU A 207 -4.77 22.82 6.17
CA LEU A 207 -6.17 23.11 6.49
C LEU A 207 -6.59 22.45 7.82
N ARG A 208 -6.25 21.17 7.99
CA ARG A 208 -6.52 20.45 9.23
C ARG A 208 -5.87 21.13 10.44
N GLN A 209 -4.61 21.50 10.33
CA GLN A 209 -3.88 22.20 11.40
C GLN A 209 -4.59 23.51 11.78
N LEU A 210 -4.89 24.36 10.79
CA LEU A 210 -5.49 25.65 11.04
C LEU A 210 -6.90 25.57 11.64
N VAL A 211 -7.70 24.59 11.19
CA VAL A 211 -9.10 24.46 11.58
C VAL A 211 -9.28 23.66 12.87
N LEU A 212 -8.62 22.50 12.98
CA LEU A 212 -8.87 21.55 14.08
C LEU A 212 -7.84 21.64 15.22
N GLU A 213 -6.60 22.04 14.94
CA GLU A 213 -5.55 22.07 15.97
C GLU A 213 -5.34 23.48 16.52
N GLU A 214 -5.38 24.49 15.65
CA GLU A 214 -5.19 25.89 16.03
C GLU A 214 -6.49 26.67 16.22
N GLU A 215 -7.63 26.08 15.83
CA GLU A 215 -8.98 26.66 15.94
C GLU A 215 -9.07 28.12 15.42
N LYS A 216 -8.33 28.41 14.30
CA LYS A 216 -8.21 29.79 13.77
C LYS A 216 -9.53 30.44 13.37
N ILE A 217 -10.54 29.64 13.07
CA ILE A 217 -11.88 30.11 12.70
C ILE A 217 -12.92 29.80 13.79
N GLY A 218 -12.50 29.30 14.97
CA GLY A 218 -13.37 28.85 16.02
C GLY A 218 -14.09 27.53 15.71
N GLU A 219 -15.22 27.30 16.37
CA GLU A 219 -16.02 26.09 16.18
C GLU A 219 -16.59 25.99 14.77
N VAL A 220 -16.38 24.85 14.13
CA VAL A 220 -16.87 24.57 12.75
C VAL A 220 -18.32 24.11 12.84
N LEU A 221 -19.23 24.91 12.33
CA LEU A 221 -20.67 24.60 12.29
C LEU A 221 -21.09 23.92 10.99
N SER A 222 -20.46 24.26 9.89
CA SER A 222 -20.73 23.66 8.56
C SER A 222 -19.51 23.72 7.67
N VAL A 223 -19.46 22.83 6.71
CA VAL A 223 -18.42 22.80 5.66
C VAL A 223 -19.10 22.63 4.32
N GLU A 224 -18.75 23.47 3.37
CA GLU A 224 -19.06 23.29 1.96
C GLU A 224 -17.75 23.08 1.19
N HIS A 225 -17.65 21.97 0.46
CA HIS A 225 -16.49 21.63 -0.35
C HIS A 225 -16.93 21.35 -1.78
N VAL A 226 -16.38 22.09 -2.73
CA VAL A 226 -16.64 21.94 -4.18
C VAL A 226 -15.33 21.63 -4.85
N GLU A 227 -15.26 20.45 -5.49
CA GLU A 227 -14.12 20.04 -6.30
C GLU A 227 -14.56 19.87 -7.76
N PRO A 228 -14.18 20.80 -8.67
CA PRO A 228 -14.51 20.68 -10.06
C PRO A 228 -13.68 19.55 -10.69
N VAL A 229 -14.36 18.51 -11.14
CA VAL A 229 -13.73 17.37 -11.83
C VAL A 229 -13.61 17.69 -13.31
N GLY A 230 -12.39 17.82 -13.80
CA GLY A 230 -12.12 18.02 -15.22
C GLY A 230 -12.59 16.84 -16.08
N TRP A 231 -12.99 17.13 -17.34
CA TRP A 231 -13.48 16.13 -18.29
C TRP A 231 -12.55 14.91 -18.41
N TRP A 232 -11.25 15.12 -18.45
CA TRP A 232 -10.25 14.06 -18.53
C TRP A 232 -10.36 13.09 -17.35
N HIS A 233 -10.43 13.61 -16.13
CA HIS A 233 -10.54 12.79 -14.93
C HIS A 233 -11.88 12.04 -14.90
N PHE A 234 -12.96 12.74 -15.25
CA PHE A 234 -14.30 12.17 -15.33
C PHE A 234 -14.36 11.01 -16.32
N SER A 235 -13.90 11.21 -17.56
CA SER A 235 -13.95 10.19 -18.60
C SER A 235 -13.08 8.96 -18.31
N HIS A 236 -12.03 9.13 -17.53
CA HIS A 236 -11.11 8.04 -17.23
C HIS A 236 -11.52 7.21 -16.00
N SER A 237 -12.18 7.83 -15.04
CA SER A 237 -12.48 7.19 -13.74
C SER A 237 -13.94 6.84 -13.53
N TYR A 238 -14.88 7.54 -14.19
CA TYR A 238 -16.31 7.42 -13.91
C TYR A 238 -17.14 6.90 -15.08
N VAL A 239 -16.61 6.94 -16.29
CA VAL A 239 -17.27 6.39 -17.49
C VAL A 239 -16.59 5.06 -17.82
N ARG A 240 -17.23 3.97 -17.43
CA ARG A 240 -16.82 2.59 -17.74
C ARG A 240 -17.93 1.88 -18.51
#